data_5708809023d29791d8c6a85c578907b9
#
_entry.id   5708809023d29791d8c6a85c578907b9
#
_cell.length_a   1.000
_cell.length_b   1.000
_cell.length_c   1.000
_cell.angle_alpha   90.00
_cell.angle_beta   90.00
_cell.angle_gamma   90.00
#
_symmetry.space_group_name_H-M   'P 1'
#
loop_
_entity.id
_entity.type
_entity.pdbx_description
1 polymer ?
#
loop_
_entity_poly.entity_id
_entity_poly.type
_entity_poly.pdbx_seq_one_letter_code
_entity_poly.pdbx_strand_id
1 'polypeptide(L)'
;MTYGEATEYILHIPKFTKKNDAQHTKIFLKYLGNPQERLKVLHVAGTNGKGSVCAYLDSMLRSEGKRTGLFTSPHLIKINERIAIDGRQISDDNFVKIFKKTLTAAQRMEAEGCPHPSFFEFLLGMALCAFFDGGVEYAVIETGLGGRLDATRSIERPLVCVITSIGLDHTEYLGDTLEKIAEEKAGIIRPGVPVFYAQTADESDRVIERTAKEQGNFCKKIGKDAYEILGIR
;
A
#
# COMPACT_ATOMS: atom_id res chain seq x y z
N MET A 1 7.31 7.73 -26.49
CA MET A 1 7.13 6.60 -25.58
C MET A 1 5.66 6.25 -25.56
N THR A 2 5.34 5.06 -25.93
CA THR A 2 4.00 4.46 -25.96
C THR A 2 3.68 3.77 -24.62
N TYR A 3 2.43 3.39 -24.43
CA TYR A 3 2.03 2.59 -23.26
C TYR A 3 2.75 1.23 -23.20
N GLY A 4 2.91 0.55 -24.35
CA GLY A 4 3.66 -0.70 -24.44
C GLY A 4 5.12 -0.56 -24.00
N GLU A 5 5.84 0.45 -24.47
CA GLU A 5 7.22 0.72 -24.06
C GLU A 5 7.34 1.02 -22.56
N ALA A 6 6.39 1.78 -22.00
CA ALA A 6 6.38 2.09 -20.57
C ALA A 6 6.11 0.83 -19.72
N THR A 7 5.19 -0.01 -20.15
CA THR A 7 4.86 -1.27 -19.47
C THR A 7 6.03 -2.24 -19.53
N GLU A 8 6.65 -2.39 -20.70
CA GLU A 8 7.82 -3.24 -20.89
C GLU A 8 8.97 -2.81 -19.98
N TYR A 9 9.26 -1.50 -19.93
CA TYR A 9 10.26 -0.96 -19.01
C TYR A 9 9.98 -1.38 -17.57
N ILE A 10 8.74 -1.17 -17.07
CA ILE A 10 8.38 -1.51 -15.69
C ILE A 10 8.55 -3.01 -15.42
N LEU A 11 8.15 -3.86 -16.36
CA LEU A 11 8.26 -5.32 -16.20
C LEU A 11 9.71 -5.82 -16.15
N HIS A 12 10.67 -5.06 -16.69
CA HIS A 12 12.09 -5.37 -16.59
C HIS A 12 12.73 -4.84 -15.29
N ILE A 13 12.04 -4.01 -14.51
CA ILE A 13 12.57 -3.58 -13.20
C ILE A 13 12.59 -4.80 -12.26
N PRO A 14 13.70 -5.06 -11.56
CA PRO A 14 13.79 -6.17 -10.61
C PRO A 14 12.69 -6.09 -9.54
N LYS A 15 11.96 -7.20 -9.36
CA LYS A 15 10.90 -7.30 -8.34
C LYS A 15 11.46 -7.27 -6.92
N PHE A 16 12.62 -7.88 -6.74
CA PHE A 16 13.32 -7.93 -5.46
C PHE A 16 14.75 -7.43 -5.69
N THR A 17 15.09 -6.36 -5.04
CA THR A 17 16.47 -5.88 -4.91
C THR A 17 16.97 -6.24 -3.52
N LYS A 18 18.24 -6.65 -3.41
CA LYS A 18 18.78 -7.26 -2.18
C LYS A 18 18.68 -6.38 -0.91
N LYS A 19 18.29 -5.10 -0.96
CA LYS A 19 18.29 -4.20 0.22
C LYS A 19 17.47 -2.91 0.06
N ASN A 20 16.40 -2.89 -0.70
CA ASN A 20 15.54 -1.71 -0.64
C ASN A 20 14.65 -1.80 0.60
N ASP A 21 14.97 -1.01 1.60
CA ASP A 21 14.12 -0.80 2.77
C ASP A 21 13.20 0.41 2.56
N ALA A 22 12.34 0.68 3.54
CA ALA A 22 11.45 1.84 3.49
C ALA A 22 12.21 3.18 3.40
N GLN A 23 13.49 3.23 3.79
CA GLN A 23 14.32 4.43 3.68
C GLN A 23 14.70 4.72 2.23
N HIS A 24 14.99 3.69 1.44
CA HIS A 24 15.23 3.83 0.01
C HIS A 24 14.00 4.38 -0.71
N THR A 25 12.81 3.84 -0.41
CA THR A 25 11.55 4.37 -0.94
C THR A 25 11.33 5.83 -0.54
N LYS A 26 11.65 6.23 0.71
CA LYS A 26 11.56 7.63 1.13
C LYS A 26 12.46 8.55 0.32
N ILE A 27 13.69 8.11 0.02
CA ILE A 27 14.60 8.87 -0.84
C ILE A 27 13.96 9.04 -2.21
N PHE A 28 13.45 7.97 -2.82
CA PHE A 28 12.77 8.04 -4.10
C PHE A 28 11.58 9.01 -4.09
N LEU A 29 10.73 8.95 -3.06
CA LEU A 29 9.59 9.86 -2.93
C LEU A 29 9.99 11.34 -2.80
N LYS A 30 11.16 11.65 -2.24
CA LYS A 30 11.72 13.03 -2.23
C LYS A 30 11.99 13.53 -3.66
N TYR A 31 12.54 12.69 -4.54
CA TYR A 31 12.73 13.05 -5.95
C TYR A 31 11.42 13.25 -6.70
N LEU A 32 10.33 12.66 -6.21
CA LEU A 32 8.97 12.88 -6.71
C LEU A 32 8.26 14.08 -6.07
N GLY A 33 8.90 14.76 -5.10
CA GLY A 33 8.34 15.92 -4.40
C GLY A 33 7.41 15.56 -3.24
N ASN A 34 7.58 14.37 -2.64
CA ASN A 34 6.82 13.85 -1.49
C ASN A 34 5.29 13.89 -1.69
N PRO A 35 4.76 13.32 -2.77
CA PRO A 35 3.32 13.38 -3.06
C PRO A 35 2.46 12.79 -1.94
N GLN A 36 2.96 11.81 -1.18
CA GLN A 36 2.28 11.15 -0.07
C GLN A 36 1.95 12.09 1.10
N GLU A 37 2.67 13.18 1.29
CA GLU A 37 2.48 14.06 2.43
C GLU A 37 1.18 14.89 2.35
N ARG A 38 0.58 14.96 1.17
CA ARG A 38 -0.68 15.68 0.93
C ARG A 38 -1.90 14.78 0.89
N LEU A 39 -1.74 13.49 1.10
CA LEU A 39 -2.80 12.48 1.02
C LEU A 39 -3.19 12.01 2.42
N LYS A 40 -4.49 11.85 2.66
CA LYS A 40 -5.03 11.15 3.81
C LYS A 40 -5.01 9.65 3.51
N VAL A 41 -4.00 8.94 3.97
CA VAL A 41 -3.78 7.54 3.59
C VAL A 41 -4.46 6.57 4.55
N LEU A 42 -5.24 5.64 4.01
CA LEU A 42 -5.69 4.42 4.68
C LEU A 42 -4.75 3.30 4.26
N HIS A 43 -3.97 2.77 5.20
CA HIS A 43 -2.91 1.79 4.92
C HIS A 43 -3.37 0.39 5.30
N VAL A 44 -3.38 -0.52 4.33
CA VAL A 44 -3.96 -1.86 4.49
C VAL A 44 -2.90 -2.94 4.30
N ALA A 45 -2.72 -3.79 5.33
CA ALA A 45 -1.91 -5.00 5.29
C ALA A 45 -2.74 -6.24 5.62
N GLY A 46 -2.16 -7.42 5.47
CA GLY A 46 -2.80 -8.70 5.78
C GLY A 46 -2.35 -9.82 4.86
N THR A 47 -2.80 -11.04 5.12
CA THR A 47 -2.55 -12.17 4.22
C THR A 47 -3.61 -12.21 3.13
N ASN A 48 -4.87 -12.41 3.49
CA ASN A 48 -5.99 -12.48 2.57
C ASN A 48 -6.95 -11.31 2.78
N GLY A 49 -7.68 -10.94 1.72
CA GLY A 49 -8.73 -9.93 1.79
C GLY A 49 -8.27 -8.48 1.73
N LYS A 50 -6.95 -8.20 1.60
CA LYS A 50 -6.43 -6.83 1.47
C LYS A 50 -7.13 -6.04 0.37
N GLY A 51 -7.06 -6.54 -0.88
CA GLY A 51 -7.69 -5.89 -2.03
C GLY A 51 -9.20 -5.70 -1.88
N SER A 52 -9.90 -6.68 -1.28
CA SER A 52 -11.34 -6.55 -1.00
C SER A 52 -11.63 -5.43 -0.01
N VAL A 53 -10.89 -5.38 1.10
CA VAL A 53 -11.02 -4.30 2.11
C VAL A 53 -10.68 -2.95 1.49
N CYS A 54 -9.61 -2.88 0.68
CA CYS A 54 -9.26 -1.66 -0.05
C CYS A 54 -10.39 -1.19 -0.96
N ALA A 55 -11.01 -2.09 -1.73
CA ALA A 55 -12.13 -1.78 -2.62
C ALA A 55 -13.37 -1.28 -1.84
N TYR A 56 -13.69 -1.89 -0.69
CA TYR A 56 -14.77 -1.42 0.18
C TYR A 56 -14.50 -0.04 0.75
N LEU A 57 -13.30 0.20 1.28
CA LEU A 57 -12.92 1.51 1.81
C LEU A 57 -12.97 2.60 0.75
N ASP A 58 -12.44 2.34 -0.45
CA ASP A 58 -12.54 3.25 -1.58
C ASP A 58 -14.01 3.55 -1.94
N SER A 59 -14.83 2.51 -2.04
CA SER A 59 -16.25 2.65 -2.37
C SER A 59 -17.02 3.47 -1.32
N MET A 60 -16.79 3.21 -0.03
CA MET A 60 -17.40 3.95 1.08
C MET A 60 -17.01 5.43 1.04
N LEU A 61 -15.71 5.73 0.86
CA LEU A 61 -15.25 7.12 0.76
C LEU A 61 -15.85 7.85 -0.44
N ARG A 62 -15.98 7.17 -1.59
CA ARG A 62 -16.64 7.75 -2.77
C ARG A 62 -18.12 8.00 -2.55
N SER A 63 -18.82 7.12 -1.82
CA SER A 63 -20.24 7.32 -1.50
C SER A 63 -20.46 8.54 -0.61
N GLU A 64 -19.46 8.92 0.19
CA GLU A 64 -19.42 10.15 0.99
C GLU A 64 -18.93 11.38 0.19
N GLY A 65 -18.85 11.27 -1.14
CA GLY A 65 -18.44 12.37 -2.01
C GLY A 65 -16.95 12.72 -1.92
N LYS A 66 -16.11 11.83 -1.38
CA LYS A 66 -14.67 12.07 -1.28
C LYS A 66 -13.97 11.70 -2.58
N ARG A 67 -12.96 12.49 -2.93
CA ARG A 67 -12.09 12.20 -4.05
C ARG A 67 -11.04 11.18 -3.64
N THR A 68 -11.04 10.00 -4.27
CA THR A 68 -10.28 8.84 -3.81
C THR A 68 -9.23 8.38 -4.79
N GLY A 69 -8.14 7.80 -4.25
CA GLY A 69 -7.15 7.02 -4.96
C GLY A 69 -7.05 5.62 -4.37
N LEU A 70 -6.94 4.63 -5.21
CA LEU A 70 -6.80 3.23 -4.81
C LEU A 70 -5.55 2.63 -5.44
N PHE A 71 -4.64 2.12 -4.60
CA PHE A 71 -3.46 1.36 -5.01
C PHE A 71 -3.54 -0.05 -4.50
N THR A 72 -3.58 -1.03 -5.42
CA THR A 72 -3.73 -2.47 -5.11
C THR A 72 -2.73 -3.33 -5.86
N SER A 73 -2.53 -4.57 -5.39
CA SER A 73 -1.63 -5.55 -6.01
C SER A 73 -2.06 -7.00 -5.72
N PRO A 74 -1.80 -7.93 -6.66
CA PRO A 74 -1.31 -7.73 -8.02
C PRO A 74 -2.39 -7.22 -8.99
N HIS A 75 -2.04 -6.93 -10.24
CA HIS A 75 -3.00 -6.81 -11.34
C HIS A 75 -3.31 -8.17 -11.95
N LEU A 76 -4.45 -8.31 -12.58
CA LEU A 76 -4.88 -9.54 -13.26
C LEU A 76 -4.57 -9.50 -14.77
N ILE A 77 -4.87 -8.42 -15.44
CA ILE A 77 -4.73 -8.27 -16.90
C ILE A 77 -3.81 -7.09 -17.24
N LYS A 78 -4.13 -5.89 -16.75
CA LYS A 78 -3.40 -4.65 -17.05
C LYS A 78 -2.77 -4.05 -15.82
N ILE A 79 -1.57 -3.57 -15.95
CA ILE A 79 -0.83 -2.89 -14.87
C ILE A 79 -1.58 -1.63 -14.34
N ASN A 80 -2.43 -1.00 -15.17
CA ASN A 80 -3.27 0.13 -14.79
C ASN A 80 -4.25 -0.20 -13.65
N GLU A 81 -4.65 -1.49 -13.52
CA GLU A 81 -5.54 -1.95 -12.45
C GLU A 81 -5.02 -1.60 -11.06
N ARG A 82 -3.70 -1.46 -10.92
CA ARG A 82 -3.06 -1.12 -9.65
C ARG A 82 -3.31 0.31 -9.21
N ILE A 83 -3.74 1.21 -10.11
CA ILE A 83 -3.90 2.64 -9.85
C ILE A 83 -5.26 3.09 -10.35
N ALA A 84 -6.17 3.35 -9.42
CA ALA A 84 -7.48 3.88 -9.74
C ALA A 84 -7.72 5.23 -9.04
N ILE A 85 -8.45 6.12 -9.71
CA ILE A 85 -8.92 7.39 -9.16
C ILE A 85 -10.44 7.43 -9.31
N ASP A 86 -11.14 7.72 -8.21
CA ASP A 86 -12.60 7.78 -8.15
C ASP A 86 -13.26 6.49 -8.71
N GLY A 87 -12.66 5.33 -8.38
CA GLY A 87 -13.14 4.01 -8.79
C GLY A 87 -12.86 3.63 -10.25
N ARG A 88 -12.07 4.43 -10.98
CA ARG A 88 -11.69 4.16 -12.37
C ARG A 88 -10.20 4.01 -12.50
N GLN A 89 -9.75 2.96 -13.18
CA GLN A 89 -8.36 2.79 -13.53
C GLN A 89 -7.85 3.98 -14.34
N ILE A 90 -6.60 4.39 -14.15
CA ILE A 90 -6.01 5.46 -14.95
C ILE A 90 -5.92 5.03 -16.42
N SER A 91 -6.17 5.98 -17.34
CA SER A 91 -6.04 5.74 -18.78
C SER A 91 -4.60 5.46 -19.20
N ASP A 92 -4.41 4.81 -20.35
CA ASP A 92 -3.08 4.54 -20.90
C ASP A 92 -2.28 5.83 -21.10
N ASP A 93 -2.93 6.94 -21.50
CA ASP A 93 -2.27 8.24 -21.65
C ASP A 93 -1.79 8.81 -20.30
N ASN A 94 -2.65 8.75 -19.28
CA ASN A 94 -2.26 9.17 -17.93
C ASN A 94 -1.15 8.27 -17.37
N PHE A 95 -1.22 6.98 -17.62
CA PHE A 95 -0.17 6.04 -17.23
C PHE A 95 1.17 6.45 -17.84
N VAL A 96 1.24 6.72 -19.14
CA VAL A 96 2.47 7.17 -19.82
C VAL A 96 2.97 8.51 -19.28
N LYS A 97 2.06 9.46 -19.03
CA LYS A 97 2.40 10.76 -18.44
C LYS A 97 3.06 10.60 -17.07
N ILE A 98 2.45 9.83 -16.19
CA ILE A 98 2.96 9.58 -14.83
C ILE A 98 4.25 8.76 -14.89
N PHE A 99 4.30 7.75 -15.75
CA PHE A 99 5.52 6.96 -15.96
C PHE A 99 6.72 7.86 -16.30
N LYS A 100 6.58 8.77 -17.28
CA LYS A 100 7.68 9.70 -17.66
C LYS A 100 8.14 10.55 -16.48
N LYS A 101 7.22 11.08 -15.68
CA LYS A 101 7.53 11.84 -14.47
C LYS A 101 8.32 11.00 -13.46
N THR A 102 7.85 9.77 -13.24
CA THR A 102 8.46 8.82 -12.30
C THR A 102 9.83 8.35 -12.76
N LEU A 103 9.98 8.06 -14.06
CA LEU A 103 11.25 7.68 -14.67
C LEU A 103 12.30 8.79 -14.55
N THR A 104 11.93 10.04 -14.83
CA THR A 104 12.84 11.18 -14.68
C THR A 104 13.34 11.29 -13.24
N ALA A 105 12.49 11.07 -12.23
CA ALA A 105 12.89 11.09 -10.83
C ALA A 105 13.85 9.92 -10.50
N ALA A 106 13.57 8.72 -10.99
CA ALA A 106 14.43 7.55 -10.82
C ALA A 106 15.82 7.76 -11.44
N GLN A 107 15.87 8.28 -12.67
CA GLN A 107 17.13 8.59 -13.36
C GLN A 107 17.96 9.65 -12.62
N ARG A 108 17.33 10.68 -12.06
CA ARG A 108 18.03 11.67 -11.24
C ARG A 108 18.60 11.05 -9.97
N MET A 109 17.83 10.19 -9.31
CA MET A 109 18.26 9.45 -8.14
C MET A 109 19.47 8.56 -8.43
N GLU A 110 19.48 7.86 -9.59
CA GLU A 110 20.61 7.04 -10.04
C GLU A 110 21.84 7.89 -10.37
N ALA A 111 21.67 9.04 -11.02
CA ALA A 111 22.76 9.96 -11.35
C ALA A 111 23.45 10.50 -10.07
N GLU A 112 22.76 10.54 -8.94
CA GLU A 112 23.29 10.91 -7.62
C GLU A 112 23.81 9.70 -6.81
N GLY A 113 23.92 8.53 -7.45
CA GLY A 113 24.54 7.32 -6.87
C GLY A 113 23.60 6.45 -6.02
N CYS A 114 22.29 6.72 -6.02
CA CYS A 114 21.31 5.84 -5.37
C CYS A 114 20.84 4.77 -6.35
N PRO A 115 20.57 3.52 -5.90
CA PRO A 115 20.04 2.46 -6.75
C PRO A 115 18.68 2.83 -7.37
N HIS A 116 18.37 2.26 -8.55
CA HIS A 116 17.04 2.39 -9.15
C HIS A 116 15.97 1.82 -8.22
N PRO A 117 14.78 2.45 -8.12
CA PRO A 117 13.65 1.89 -7.38
C PRO A 117 13.27 0.49 -7.88
N SER A 118 12.93 -0.42 -6.98
CA SER A 118 12.39 -1.73 -7.32
C SER A 118 11.04 -1.60 -8.05
N PHE A 119 10.59 -2.69 -8.68
CA PHE A 119 9.30 -2.74 -9.37
C PHE A 119 8.13 -2.17 -8.52
N PHE A 120 8.04 -2.58 -7.27
CA PHE A 120 6.95 -2.15 -6.41
C PHE A 120 7.10 -0.70 -5.93
N GLU A 121 8.33 -0.26 -5.61
CA GLU A 121 8.61 1.14 -5.27
C GLU A 121 8.28 2.09 -6.42
N PHE A 122 8.64 1.70 -7.66
CA PHE A 122 8.35 2.49 -8.85
C PHE A 122 6.85 2.65 -9.08
N LEU A 123 6.08 1.55 -8.96
CA LEU A 123 4.62 1.57 -9.10
C LEU A 123 3.94 2.36 -7.97
N LEU A 124 4.41 2.24 -6.73
CA LEU A 124 3.94 3.08 -5.62
C LEU A 124 4.19 4.56 -5.90
N GLY A 125 5.39 4.92 -6.38
CA GLY A 125 5.72 6.28 -6.78
C GLY A 125 4.80 6.81 -7.88
N MET A 126 4.51 5.97 -8.90
CA MET A 126 3.53 6.30 -9.94
C MET A 126 2.15 6.55 -9.37
N ALA A 127 1.65 5.67 -8.48
CA ALA A 127 0.34 5.81 -7.86
C ALA A 127 0.22 7.11 -7.07
N LEU A 128 1.18 7.39 -6.21
CA LEU A 128 1.20 8.60 -5.39
C LEU A 128 1.26 9.89 -6.25
N CYS A 129 2.04 9.88 -7.33
CA CYS A 129 2.06 10.98 -8.30
C CYS A 129 0.71 11.14 -9.03
N ALA A 130 0.09 10.02 -9.45
CA ALA A 130 -1.22 10.05 -10.11
C ALA A 130 -2.29 10.62 -9.17
N PHE A 131 -2.28 10.23 -7.90
CA PHE A 131 -3.21 10.73 -6.89
C PHE A 131 -3.02 12.21 -6.62
N PHE A 132 -1.77 12.64 -6.44
CA PHE A 132 -1.45 14.05 -6.26
C PHE A 132 -1.89 14.91 -7.46
N ASP A 133 -1.49 14.53 -8.68
CA ASP A 133 -1.84 15.25 -9.91
C ASP A 133 -3.35 15.21 -10.18
N GLY A 134 -4.03 14.13 -9.74
CA GLY A 134 -5.48 13.94 -9.83
C GLY A 134 -6.29 14.68 -8.77
N GLY A 135 -5.65 15.37 -7.81
CA GLY A 135 -6.35 16.07 -6.73
C GLY A 135 -7.07 15.13 -5.76
N VAL A 136 -6.56 13.91 -5.58
CA VAL A 136 -7.06 12.94 -4.61
C VAL A 136 -6.90 13.47 -3.19
N GLU A 137 -7.94 13.29 -2.36
CA GLU A 137 -7.92 13.65 -0.94
C GLU A 137 -7.59 12.44 -0.06
N TYR A 138 -8.22 11.30 -0.34
CA TYR A 138 -8.06 10.05 0.41
C TYR A 138 -7.44 8.98 -0.48
N ALA A 139 -6.36 8.38 -0.03
CA ALA A 139 -5.69 7.29 -0.73
C ALA A 139 -5.78 5.99 0.08
N VAL A 140 -6.35 4.95 -0.51
CA VAL A 140 -6.33 3.60 0.05
C VAL A 140 -5.17 2.84 -0.56
N ILE A 141 -4.21 2.45 0.28
CA ILE A 141 -2.94 1.86 -0.14
C ILE A 141 -2.81 0.45 0.41
N GLU A 142 -2.76 -0.53 -0.48
CA GLU A 142 -2.48 -1.93 -0.17
C GLU A 142 -0.96 -2.16 -0.07
N THR A 143 -0.49 -2.89 0.96
CA THR A 143 0.89 -3.40 1.02
C THR A 143 1.13 -4.45 -0.07
N GLY A 144 2.34 -4.47 -0.62
CA GLY A 144 2.75 -5.51 -1.57
C GLY A 144 3.02 -6.83 -0.86
N LEU A 145 3.97 -6.84 0.07
CA LEU A 145 4.39 -8.03 0.81
C LEU A 145 4.76 -7.66 2.25
N GLY A 146 4.19 -8.40 3.21
CA GLY A 146 4.48 -8.17 4.63
C GLY A 146 3.93 -6.83 5.12
N GLY A 147 4.79 -5.93 5.52
CA GLY A 147 4.48 -4.58 6.01
C GLY A 147 5.74 -3.85 6.50
N ARG A 148 6.53 -4.47 7.40
CA ARG A 148 7.70 -3.86 8.03
C ARG A 148 8.77 -3.40 7.04
N LEU A 149 9.00 -4.18 5.99
CA LEU A 149 9.97 -3.89 4.92
C LEU A 149 9.29 -3.48 3.60
N ASP A 150 7.96 -3.36 3.59
CA ASP A 150 7.22 -2.98 2.39
C ASP A 150 7.48 -1.52 2.01
N ALA A 151 7.50 -1.22 0.71
CA ALA A 151 7.71 0.13 0.21
C ALA A 151 6.65 1.12 0.73
N THR A 152 5.40 0.65 0.94
CA THR A 152 4.32 1.49 1.47
C THR A 152 4.58 1.97 2.89
N ARG A 153 5.51 1.33 3.62
CA ARG A 153 5.96 1.81 4.93
C ARG A 153 6.69 3.16 4.87
N SER A 154 7.08 3.62 3.69
CA SER A 154 7.59 4.99 3.49
C SER A 154 6.54 6.07 3.81
N ILE A 155 5.25 5.72 3.87
CA ILE A 155 4.15 6.58 4.31
C ILE A 155 4.18 6.64 5.84
N GLU A 156 4.65 7.77 6.39
CA GLU A 156 4.92 7.88 7.82
C GLU A 156 3.68 8.18 8.67
N ARG A 157 2.69 8.86 8.10
CA ARG A 157 1.51 9.34 8.81
C ARG A 157 0.22 8.94 8.10
N PRO A 158 -0.09 7.64 8.03
CA PRO A 158 -1.40 7.23 7.54
C PRO A 158 -2.49 7.71 8.52
N LEU A 159 -3.69 7.91 8.02
CA LEU A 159 -4.86 8.27 8.82
C LEU A 159 -5.31 7.10 9.70
N VAL A 160 -5.16 5.88 9.17
CA VAL A 160 -5.53 4.63 9.82
C VAL A 160 -4.70 3.48 9.26
N CYS A 161 -4.36 2.51 10.09
CA CYS A 161 -3.80 1.22 9.71
C CYS A 161 -4.87 0.14 9.83
N VAL A 162 -5.02 -0.67 8.79
CA VAL A 162 -5.95 -1.79 8.75
C VAL A 162 -5.17 -3.07 8.50
N ILE A 163 -5.38 -4.09 9.35
CA ILE A 163 -4.76 -5.41 9.16
C ILE A 163 -5.90 -6.42 8.96
N THR A 164 -5.95 -7.00 7.76
CA THR A 164 -6.92 -8.03 7.42
C THR A 164 -6.50 -9.37 8.03
N SER A 165 -7.07 -10.49 7.60
CA SER A 165 -6.73 -11.79 8.18
C SER A 165 -5.24 -12.12 8.06
N ILE A 166 -4.70 -12.77 9.11
CA ILE A 166 -3.35 -13.31 9.14
C ILE A 166 -3.41 -14.81 8.86
N GLY A 167 -2.56 -15.30 7.97
CA GLY A 167 -2.43 -16.71 7.63
C GLY A 167 -1.02 -17.02 7.17
N LEU A 168 -0.68 -18.29 7.07
CA LEU A 168 0.60 -18.73 6.50
C LEU A 168 0.63 -18.41 5.01
N ASP A 169 1.54 -17.53 4.62
CA ASP A 169 1.76 -17.11 3.25
C ASP A 169 3.17 -16.54 3.11
N HIS A 170 3.80 -16.75 1.96
CA HIS A 170 5.16 -16.28 1.70
C HIS A 170 6.15 -16.60 2.83
N THR A 171 6.06 -17.83 3.36
CA THR A 171 6.82 -18.28 4.54
C THR A 171 8.33 -18.17 4.38
N GLU A 172 8.83 -18.24 3.15
CA GLU A 172 10.26 -18.02 2.82
C GLU A 172 10.75 -16.59 3.15
N TYR A 173 9.83 -15.60 3.17
CA TYR A 173 10.15 -14.19 3.39
C TYR A 173 9.64 -13.65 4.72
N LEU A 174 8.44 -14.09 5.14
CA LEU A 174 7.74 -13.52 6.29
C LEU A 174 7.87 -14.36 7.56
N GLY A 175 8.44 -15.56 7.44
CA GLY A 175 8.56 -16.52 8.54
C GLY A 175 7.50 -17.62 8.51
N ASP A 176 7.73 -18.65 9.30
CA ASP A 176 7.04 -19.94 9.28
C ASP A 176 5.96 -20.07 10.39
N THR A 177 5.71 -19.00 11.16
CA THR A 177 4.67 -18.96 12.19
C THR A 177 3.75 -17.77 12.02
N LEU A 178 2.52 -17.88 12.57
CA LEU A 178 1.54 -16.78 12.54
C LEU A 178 2.05 -15.54 13.27
N GLU A 179 2.81 -15.71 14.36
CA GLU A 179 3.42 -14.61 15.10
C GLU A 179 4.40 -13.83 14.22
N LYS A 180 5.34 -14.51 13.54
CA LYS A 180 6.33 -13.86 12.67
C LYS A 180 5.66 -13.11 11.53
N ILE A 181 4.65 -13.72 10.90
CA ILE A 181 3.89 -13.08 9.83
C ILE A 181 3.10 -11.87 10.36
N ALA A 182 2.51 -11.98 11.57
CA ALA A 182 1.83 -10.87 12.21
C ALA A 182 2.81 -9.72 12.56
N GLU A 183 4.03 -10.02 13.02
CA GLU A 183 5.08 -9.01 13.26
C GLU A 183 5.45 -8.24 11.99
N GLU A 184 5.62 -8.94 10.88
CA GLU A 184 5.88 -8.30 9.58
C GLU A 184 4.73 -7.37 9.16
N LYS A 185 3.47 -7.82 9.30
CA LYS A 185 2.30 -7.03 8.92
C LYS A 185 2.02 -5.89 9.89
N ALA A 186 2.20 -6.10 11.19
CA ALA A 186 2.12 -5.06 12.21
C ALA A 186 3.17 -3.95 12.02
N GLY A 187 4.21 -4.20 11.21
CA GLY A 187 5.19 -3.20 10.81
C GLY A 187 4.62 -1.96 10.10
N ILE A 188 3.36 -1.99 9.63
CA ILE A 188 2.67 -0.79 9.11
C ILE A 188 2.17 0.14 10.20
N ILE A 189 2.03 -0.34 11.43
CA ILE A 189 1.52 0.44 12.57
C ILE A 189 2.48 1.60 12.84
N ARG A 190 1.92 2.80 13.04
CA ARG A 190 2.65 4.03 13.28
C ARG A 190 2.23 4.67 14.60
N PRO A 191 3.13 5.32 15.34
CA PRO A 191 2.79 5.98 16.61
C PRO A 191 1.61 6.95 16.46
N GLY A 192 0.62 6.82 17.35
CA GLY A 192 -0.55 7.71 17.38
C GLY A 192 -1.60 7.46 16.27
N VAL A 193 -1.42 6.44 15.44
CA VAL A 193 -2.34 6.10 14.35
C VAL A 193 -3.31 5.00 14.78
N PRO A 194 -4.65 5.16 14.61
CA PRO A 194 -5.62 4.13 14.92
C PRO A 194 -5.36 2.84 14.13
N VAL A 195 -5.54 1.69 14.79
CA VAL A 195 -5.38 0.36 14.20
C VAL A 195 -6.70 -0.39 14.28
N PHE A 196 -7.15 -0.92 13.15
CA PHE A 196 -8.27 -1.86 13.07
C PHE A 196 -7.74 -3.17 12.49
N TYR A 197 -8.10 -4.30 13.10
CA TYR A 197 -7.65 -5.59 12.59
C TYR A 197 -8.73 -6.66 12.66
N ALA A 198 -8.71 -7.57 11.69
CA ALA A 198 -9.60 -8.71 11.67
C ALA A 198 -9.14 -9.76 12.69
N GLN A 199 -10.05 -10.23 13.53
CA GLN A 199 -9.79 -11.36 14.40
C GLN A 199 -9.42 -12.59 13.58
N THR A 200 -8.30 -13.23 13.91
CA THR A 200 -7.83 -14.42 13.17
C THR A 200 -7.49 -15.53 14.16
N ALA A 201 -6.30 -15.51 14.74
CA ALA A 201 -5.82 -16.46 15.73
C ALA A 201 -5.21 -15.71 16.91
N ASP A 202 -5.31 -16.28 18.10
CA ASP A 202 -4.87 -15.62 19.33
C ASP A 202 -3.40 -15.21 19.29
N GLU A 203 -2.55 -15.99 18.64
CA GLU A 203 -1.12 -15.69 18.51
C GLU A 203 -0.90 -14.42 17.68
N SER A 204 -1.54 -14.32 16.53
CA SER A 204 -1.43 -13.15 15.63
C SER A 204 -2.12 -11.92 16.23
N ASP A 205 -3.27 -12.09 16.88
CA ASP A 205 -4.02 -11.02 17.52
C ASP A 205 -3.18 -10.38 18.64
N ARG A 206 -2.54 -11.19 19.49
CA ARG A 206 -1.64 -10.70 20.57
C ARG A 206 -0.48 -9.88 20.04
N VAL A 207 0.10 -10.26 18.90
CA VAL A 207 1.20 -9.50 18.27
C VAL A 207 0.72 -8.11 17.85
N ILE A 208 -0.41 -8.03 17.17
CA ILE A 208 -0.98 -6.76 16.70
C ILE A 208 -1.34 -5.85 17.89
N GLU A 209 -2.03 -6.41 18.91
CA GLU A 209 -2.42 -5.67 20.12
C GLU A 209 -1.19 -5.15 20.89
N ARG A 210 -0.17 -6.00 21.08
CA ARG A 210 1.09 -5.62 21.72
C ARG A 210 1.75 -4.47 20.97
N THR A 211 1.93 -4.61 19.64
CA THR A 211 2.57 -3.58 18.82
C THR A 211 1.80 -2.25 18.86
N ALA A 212 0.48 -2.30 18.79
CA ALA A 212 -0.35 -1.10 18.88
C ALA A 212 -0.23 -0.43 20.26
N LYS A 213 -0.24 -1.21 21.34
CA LYS A 213 -0.10 -0.72 22.73
C LYS A 213 1.26 -0.08 22.97
N GLU A 214 2.35 -0.71 22.51
CA GLU A 214 3.73 -0.19 22.64
C GLU A 214 3.89 1.16 21.95
N GLN A 215 3.11 1.43 20.90
CA GLN A 215 3.11 2.71 20.16
C GLN A 215 2.03 3.69 20.66
N GLY A 216 1.29 3.36 21.72
CA GLY A 216 0.27 4.22 22.29
C GLY A 216 -0.97 4.41 21.41
N ASN A 217 -1.28 3.42 20.57
CA ASN A 217 -2.34 3.53 19.58
C ASN A 217 -3.69 3.02 20.10
N PHE A 218 -4.78 3.65 19.65
CA PHE A 218 -6.10 3.02 19.69
C PHE A 218 -6.07 1.78 18.79
N CYS A 219 -6.50 0.64 19.34
CA CYS A 219 -6.54 -0.63 18.62
C CYS A 219 -7.90 -1.29 18.79
N LYS A 220 -8.56 -1.67 17.68
CA LYS A 220 -9.86 -2.32 17.68
C LYS A 220 -9.84 -3.60 16.87
N LYS A 221 -10.14 -4.70 17.55
CA LYS A 221 -10.39 -6.01 16.95
C LYS A 221 -11.79 -6.05 16.33
N ILE A 222 -11.89 -6.58 15.12
CA ILE A 222 -13.12 -6.80 14.37
C ILE A 222 -13.34 -8.31 14.28
N GLY A 223 -14.24 -8.83 15.12
CA GLY A 223 -14.65 -10.23 15.14
C GLY A 223 -16.00 -10.44 14.48
N LYS A 224 -16.48 -11.68 14.53
CA LYS A 224 -17.81 -12.06 14.00
C LYS A 224 -18.96 -11.33 14.67
N ASP A 225 -18.78 -10.92 15.92
CA ASP A 225 -19.78 -10.20 16.70
C ASP A 225 -19.79 -8.69 16.44
N ALA A 226 -18.91 -8.20 15.57
CA ALA A 226 -18.82 -6.78 15.23
C ALA A 226 -19.90 -6.30 14.24
N TYR A 227 -20.68 -7.22 13.67
CA TYR A 227 -21.74 -6.94 12.69
C TYR A 227 -22.90 -7.92 12.84
N GLU A 228 -24.08 -7.49 12.45
CA GLU A 228 -25.30 -8.30 12.38
C GLU A 228 -25.75 -8.41 10.92
N ILE A 229 -26.11 -9.63 10.49
CA ILE A 229 -26.68 -9.85 9.16
C ILE A 229 -28.19 -9.66 9.27
N LEU A 230 -28.67 -8.50 8.81
CA LEU A 230 -30.11 -8.16 8.84
C LEU A 230 -30.94 -8.86 7.77
N GLY A 231 -30.32 -9.57 6.82
CA GLY A 231 -30.95 -10.34 5.75
C GLY A 231 -30.14 -10.23 4.45
N ILE A 232 -30.30 -11.27 3.63
CA ILE A 232 -29.77 -11.26 2.26
C ILE A 232 -30.96 -10.92 1.35
N ARG A 233 -30.89 -9.79 0.65
CA ARG A 233 -31.86 -9.40 -0.37
C ARG A 233 -31.40 -9.81 -1.74
#